data_636815537ca27d2926ea86720955336b
#
_entry.id   636815537ca27d2926ea86720955336b
#
_cell.length_a   1.000
_cell.length_b   1.000
_cell.length_c   1.000
_cell.angle_alpha   90.00
_cell.angle_beta   90.00
_cell.angle_gamma   90.00
#
_symmetry.space_group_name_H-M   'P 1'
#
loop_
_entity.id
_entity.type
_entity.pdbx_description
1 polymer ?
#
loop_
_entity_poly.entity_id
_entity_poly.type
_entity_poly.pdbx_seq_one_letter_code
_entity_poly.pdbx_strand_id
1 'polypeptide(L)'
;LYHVGLLEKHGFDQYKISVKASDVFMSVAAYQKLADAVDCPLHIGITEAGGLMSGTVKSSIGLGNLLWSGIGDTIRVSLSSDPVDEVKVGFEMLKSLGLRHRGVTIISCPSCARQGFNVIKAVEELESRLAHIAEPITLSIIGCVVNGPGEARETDIGFTGGGSDAGMVYLAGRPDHKKPHDEMVDHLVALVEDKAAELAAQKQSEGN
;
A
#
# COMPACT_ATOMS: atom_id res chain seq x y z
N LEU A 1 -22.64 8.38 22.45
CA LEU A 1 -23.95 7.69 22.54
C LEU A 1 -25.15 8.63 22.61
N TYR A 2 -25.06 9.80 23.31
CA TYR A 2 -26.16 10.75 23.40
C TYR A 2 -26.68 11.21 22.01
N HIS A 3 -25.80 11.60 21.10
CA HIS A 3 -26.18 12.01 19.74
C HIS A 3 -26.77 10.86 18.91
N VAL A 4 -26.31 9.63 19.13
CA VAL A 4 -26.89 8.42 18.52
C VAL A 4 -28.37 8.28 18.93
N GLY A 5 -28.66 8.34 20.24
CA GLY A 5 -30.01 8.29 20.73
C GLY A 5 -30.93 9.43 20.24
N LEU A 6 -30.36 10.63 19.95
CA LEU A 6 -31.13 11.69 19.30
C LEU A 6 -31.48 11.36 17.85
N LEU A 7 -30.55 10.80 17.07
CA LEU A 7 -30.78 10.40 15.69
C LEU A 7 -31.85 9.29 15.63
N GLU A 8 -31.71 8.27 16.46
CA GLU A 8 -32.67 7.18 16.56
C GLU A 8 -34.08 7.67 16.94
N LYS A 9 -34.18 8.60 17.89
CA LYS A 9 -35.44 9.21 18.28
C LYS A 9 -36.14 9.93 17.11
N HIS A 10 -35.37 10.43 16.14
CA HIS A 10 -35.90 11.09 14.96
C HIS A 10 -36.01 10.15 13.74
N GLY A 11 -35.79 8.82 13.92
CA GLY A 11 -35.87 7.83 12.86
C GLY A 11 -34.77 7.97 11.80
N PHE A 12 -33.62 8.55 12.16
CA PHE A 12 -32.48 8.70 11.25
C PHE A 12 -31.41 7.67 11.56
N ASP A 13 -31.22 6.71 10.63
CA ASP A 13 -30.31 5.56 10.76
C ASP A 13 -29.12 5.60 9.76
N GLN A 14 -29.13 6.52 8.79
CA GLN A 14 -28.09 6.64 7.75
C GLN A 14 -26.92 7.51 8.23
N TYR A 15 -26.20 7.06 9.24
CA TYR A 15 -25.05 7.76 9.80
C TYR A 15 -23.86 6.82 10.06
N LYS A 16 -22.69 7.41 10.22
CA LYS A 16 -21.48 6.78 10.73
C LYS A 16 -20.89 7.63 11.85
N ILE A 17 -20.18 6.98 12.77
CA ILE A 17 -19.61 7.66 13.92
C ILE A 17 -18.10 7.83 13.77
N SER A 18 -17.58 8.94 14.28
CA SER A 18 -16.16 9.24 14.34
C SER A 18 -15.79 9.85 15.69
N VAL A 19 -14.76 9.28 16.35
CA VAL A 19 -14.21 9.77 17.64
C VAL A 19 -12.69 9.92 17.51
N LYS A 20 -12.27 10.98 16.85
CA LYS A 20 -10.85 11.19 16.54
C LYS A 20 -10.16 11.97 17.67
N ALA A 21 -8.94 11.58 17.99
CA ALA A 21 -8.03 12.31 18.84
C ALA A 21 -6.66 12.46 18.17
N SER A 22 -5.87 13.41 18.64
CA SER A 22 -4.48 13.58 18.19
C SER A 22 -3.51 12.62 18.91
N ASP A 23 -3.90 12.11 20.06
CA ASP A 23 -3.21 11.03 20.75
C ASP A 23 -3.65 9.68 20.20
N VAL A 24 -2.67 8.85 19.80
CA VAL A 24 -2.91 7.56 19.14
C VAL A 24 -3.59 6.58 20.10
N PHE A 25 -3.07 6.46 21.33
CA PHE A 25 -3.59 5.49 22.30
C PHE A 25 -5.00 5.85 22.76
N MET A 26 -5.24 7.14 22.99
CA MET A 26 -6.58 7.63 23.33
C MET A 26 -7.56 7.35 22.19
N SER A 27 -7.16 7.61 20.94
CA SER A 27 -7.99 7.37 19.77
C SER A 27 -8.34 5.89 19.64
N VAL A 28 -7.34 5.01 19.71
CA VAL A 28 -7.53 3.55 19.62
C VAL A 28 -8.48 3.07 20.73
N ALA A 29 -8.22 3.44 21.98
CA ALA A 29 -9.06 3.03 23.12
C ALA A 29 -10.51 3.55 23.00
N ALA A 30 -10.71 4.77 22.47
CA ALA A 30 -12.04 5.33 22.25
C ALA A 30 -12.81 4.55 21.16
N TYR A 31 -12.17 4.22 20.04
CA TYR A 31 -12.80 3.42 18.99
C TYR A 31 -13.09 1.99 19.42
N GLN A 32 -12.21 1.35 20.19
CA GLN A 32 -12.47 0.01 20.74
C GLN A 32 -13.71 0.01 21.63
N LYS A 33 -13.81 0.95 22.58
CA LYS A 33 -15.00 1.09 23.43
C LYS A 33 -16.26 1.45 22.64
N LEU A 34 -16.12 2.21 21.57
CA LEU A 34 -17.25 2.57 20.71
C LEU A 34 -17.73 1.37 19.91
N ALA A 35 -16.83 0.58 19.34
CA ALA A 35 -17.15 -0.64 18.58
C ALA A 35 -17.91 -1.66 19.43
N ASP A 36 -17.61 -1.76 20.73
CA ASP A 36 -18.35 -2.61 21.67
C ASP A 36 -19.75 -2.08 22.01
N ALA A 37 -20.02 -0.79 21.76
CA ALA A 37 -21.22 -0.09 22.22
C ALA A 37 -22.24 0.23 21.12
N VAL A 38 -21.85 0.16 19.84
CA VAL A 38 -22.70 0.53 18.70
C VAL A 38 -22.53 -0.45 17.55
N ASP A 39 -23.63 -0.66 16.80
CA ASP A 39 -23.66 -1.48 15.59
C ASP A 39 -23.91 -0.59 14.37
N CYS A 40 -23.06 0.42 14.20
CA CYS A 40 -23.10 1.32 13.04
C CYS A 40 -21.68 1.55 12.48
N PRO A 41 -21.53 1.94 11.20
CA PRO A 41 -20.23 2.12 10.59
C PRO A 41 -19.37 3.15 11.34
N LEU A 42 -18.08 2.83 11.50
CA LEU A 42 -17.10 3.69 12.14
C LEU A 42 -16.18 4.34 11.11
N HIS A 43 -16.06 5.66 11.19
CA HIS A 43 -15.12 6.43 10.39
C HIS A 43 -13.87 6.73 11.21
N ILE A 44 -12.84 5.93 11.02
CA ILE A 44 -11.64 6.00 11.84
C ILE A 44 -10.58 6.97 11.28
N GLY A 45 -9.77 7.54 12.15
CA GLY A 45 -8.68 8.44 11.80
C GLY A 45 -7.98 9.01 13.01
N ILE A 46 -6.73 9.44 12.84
CA ILE A 46 -6.00 10.24 13.81
C ILE A 46 -6.07 11.69 13.34
N THR A 47 -6.52 12.60 14.18
CA THR A 47 -6.58 14.03 13.82
C THR A 47 -5.25 14.72 14.15
N GLU A 48 -4.93 15.78 13.40
CA GLU A 48 -3.73 16.59 13.65
C GLU A 48 -2.45 15.74 13.75
N ALA A 49 -2.30 14.81 12.81
CA ALA A 49 -1.21 13.83 12.87
C ALA A 49 0.17 14.46 12.61
N GLY A 50 0.25 15.58 11.89
CA GLY A 50 1.49 16.28 11.59
C GLY A 50 1.86 16.23 10.11
N GLY A 51 3.11 16.56 9.78
CA GLY A 51 3.64 16.54 8.41
C GLY A 51 3.72 15.13 7.83
N LEU A 52 4.09 15.03 6.56
CA LEU A 52 4.07 13.77 5.80
C LEU A 52 4.70 12.59 6.55
N MET A 53 5.93 12.69 6.97
CA MET A 53 6.64 11.58 7.63
C MET A 53 6.03 11.25 9.00
N SER A 54 5.96 12.21 9.90
CA SER A 54 5.47 11.98 11.27
C SER A 54 3.99 11.63 11.31
N GLY A 55 3.19 12.26 10.45
CA GLY A 55 1.77 12.00 10.33
C GLY A 55 1.48 10.63 9.74
N THR A 56 2.26 10.17 8.76
CA THR A 56 2.18 8.80 8.21
C THR A 56 2.44 7.77 9.30
N VAL A 57 3.53 7.91 10.05
CA VAL A 57 3.87 6.98 11.14
C VAL A 57 2.76 6.95 12.19
N LYS A 58 2.31 8.11 12.64
CA LYS A 58 1.27 8.26 13.67
C LYS A 58 -0.06 7.65 13.23
N SER A 59 -0.48 7.95 12.00
CA SER A 59 -1.70 7.40 11.41
C SER A 59 -1.60 5.90 11.19
N SER A 60 -0.46 5.40 10.72
CA SER A 60 -0.25 3.96 10.51
C SER A 60 -0.32 3.17 11.80
N ILE A 61 0.20 3.69 12.91
CA ILE A 61 0.11 3.03 14.22
C ILE A 61 -1.35 2.96 14.68
N GLY A 62 -2.08 4.08 14.64
CA GLY A 62 -3.44 4.14 15.14
C GLY A 62 -4.43 3.40 14.25
N LEU A 63 -4.46 3.71 12.96
CA LEU A 63 -5.35 3.07 12.00
C LEU A 63 -4.99 1.59 11.80
N GLY A 64 -3.69 1.26 11.76
CA GLY A 64 -3.22 -0.11 11.63
C GLY A 64 -3.69 -0.99 12.78
N ASN A 65 -3.63 -0.51 14.03
CA ASN A 65 -4.13 -1.24 15.19
C ASN A 65 -5.64 -1.50 15.10
N LEU A 66 -6.42 -0.47 14.75
CA LEU A 66 -7.87 -0.59 14.64
C LEU A 66 -8.27 -1.53 13.51
N LEU A 67 -7.72 -1.34 12.31
CA LEU A 67 -8.00 -2.17 11.14
C LEU A 67 -7.59 -3.64 11.34
N TRP A 68 -6.44 -3.88 11.98
CA TRP A 68 -6.01 -5.23 12.36
C TRP A 68 -6.99 -5.92 13.31
N SER A 69 -7.63 -5.13 14.18
CA SER A 69 -8.67 -5.61 15.10
C SER A 69 -10.07 -5.70 14.46
N GLY A 70 -10.20 -5.45 13.16
CA GLY A 70 -11.50 -5.46 12.46
C GLY A 70 -12.37 -4.23 12.72
N ILE A 71 -11.80 -3.15 13.23
CA ILE A 71 -12.53 -1.91 13.56
C ILE A 71 -12.27 -0.86 12.49
N GLY A 72 -13.33 -0.36 11.85
CA GLY A 72 -13.30 0.74 10.89
C GLY A 72 -13.82 0.36 9.51
N ASP A 73 -14.81 1.10 9.04
CA ASP A 73 -15.47 0.90 7.74
C ASP A 73 -15.01 1.90 6.71
N THR A 74 -14.62 3.08 7.16
CA THR A 74 -13.99 4.13 6.35
C THR A 74 -12.84 4.77 7.10
N ILE A 75 -11.81 5.21 6.38
CA ILE A 75 -10.61 5.82 6.98
C ILE A 75 -10.43 7.27 6.53
N ARG A 76 -9.77 8.06 7.36
CA ARG A 76 -9.20 9.35 7.01
C ARG A 76 -7.77 9.43 7.52
N VAL A 77 -6.84 9.68 6.61
CA VAL A 77 -5.49 10.13 6.93
C VAL A 77 -5.50 11.66 6.99
N SER A 78 -4.83 12.26 7.96
CA SER A 78 -4.83 13.71 8.18
C SER A 78 -3.38 14.19 8.26
N LEU A 79 -2.91 14.84 7.21
CA LEU A 79 -1.52 15.29 7.07
C LEU A 79 -1.46 16.80 6.80
N SER A 80 -0.41 17.44 7.30
CA SER A 80 -0.01 18.78 6.86
C SER A 80 0.85 18.64 5.60
N SER A 81 0.24 18.17 4.50
CA SER A 81 0.85 17.91 3.20
C SER A 81 -0.21 18.04 2.09
N ASP A 82 0.17 17.76 0.85
CA ASP A 82 -0.78 17.71 -0.26
C ASP A 82 -1.88 16.65 0.02
N PRO A 83 -3.18 16.97 -0.19
CA PRO A 83 -4.27 16.00 0.00
C PRO A 83 -4.10 14.69 -0.78
N VAL A 84 -3.39 14.70 -1.90
CA VAL A 84 -3.07 13.49 -2.66
C VAL A 84 -2.19 12.53 -1.86
N ASP A 85 -1.30 13.05 -1.01
CA ASP A 85 -0.45 12.23 -0.15
C ASP A 85 -1.27 11.50 0.93
N GLU A 86 -2.35 12.12 1.45
CA GLU A 86 -3.26 11.47 2.40
C GLU A 86 -3.90 10.21 1.77
N VAL A 87 -4.31 10.31 0.51
CA VAL A 87 -4.89 9.19 -0.25
C VAL A 87 -3.85 8.09 -0.48
N LYS A 88 -2.64 8.46 -0.91
CA LYS A 88 -1.53 7.51 -1.13
C LYS A 88 -1.20 6.76 0.16
N VAL A 89 -0.98 7.48 1.26
CA VAL A 89 -0.70 6.89 2.59
C VAL A 89 -1.84 5.97 3.04
N GLY A 90 -3.09 6.37 2.83
CA GLY A 90 -4.25 5.54 3.14
C GLY A 90 -4.24 4.21 2.37
N PHE A 91 -3.97 4.23 1.08
CA PHE A 91 -3.86 3.02 0.28
C PHE A 91 -2.65 2.17 0.66
N GLU A 92 -1.51 2.76 0.98
CA GLU A 92 -0.32 2.01 1.43
C GLU A 92 -0.58 1.27 2.76
N MET A 93 -1.30 1.90 3.71
CA MET A 93 -1.73 1.22 4.93
C MET A 93 -2.66 0.04 4.64
N LEU A 94 -3.66 0.24 3.78
CA LEU A 94 -4.62 -0.82 3.44
C LEU A 94 -3.95 -1.97 2.67
N LYS A 95 -3.01 -1.68 1.78
CA LYS A 95 -2.19 -2.69 1.08
C LYS A 95 -1.34 -3.48 2.06
N SER A 96 -0.65 -2.80 2.98
CA SER A 96 0.21 -3.44 4.00
C SER A 96 -0.57 -4.38 4.92
N LEU A 97 -1.87 -4.15 5.11
CA LEU A 97 -2.77 -4.99 5.90
C LEU A 97 -3.52 -6.04 5.05
N GLY A 98 -3.31 -6.09 3.74
CA GLY A 98 -4.03 -7.00 2.84
C GLY A 98 -5.53 -6.69 2.68
N LEU A 99 -5.99 -5.50 3.08
CA LEU A 99 -7.40 -5.10 3.05
C LEU A 99 -7.84 -4.52 1.70
N ARG A 100 -6.92 -3.90 0.99
CA ARG A 100 -7.15 -3.36 -0.36
C ARG A 100 -5.89 -3.53 -1.19
N HIS A 101 -6.08 -3.84 -2.45
CA HIS A 101 -5.00 -3.96 -3.43
C HIS A 101 -5.24 -2.95 -4.54
N ARG A 102 -4.39 -1.92 -4.60
CA ARG A 102 -4.42 -0.92 -5.66
C ARG A 102 -2.99 -0.49 -5.97
N GLY A 103 -2.67 -0.48 -7.26
CA GLY A 103 -1.36 -0.07 -7.74
C GLY A 103 -0.26 -1.10 -7.52
N VAL A 104 0.92 -0.75 -7.96
CA VAL A 104 2.09 -1.62 -7.87
C VAL A 104 2.60 -1.67 -6.42
N THR A 105 2.84 -2.88 -5.93
CA THR A 105 3.52 -3.11 -4.65
C THR A 105 4.95 -3.48 -4.93
N ILE A 106 5.88 -2.58 -4.62
CA ILE A 106 7.31 -2.83 -4.82
C ILE A 106 7.91 -3.46 -3.56
N ILE A 107 8.48 -4.65 -3.72
CA ILE A 107 9.22 -5.38 -2.70
C ILE A 107 10.70 -5.23 -3.01
N SER A 108 11.46 -4.57 -2.13
CA SER A 108 12.88 -4.34 -2.36
C SER A 108 13.72 -4.69 -1.15
N CYS A 109 14.96 -5.12 -1.40
CA CYS A 109 15.93 -5.31 -0.34
C CYS A 109 16.61 -4.00 0.06
N PRO A 110 17.08 -3.87 1.31
CA PRO A 110 17.96 -2.78 1.68
C PRO A 110 19.28 -2.86 0.92
N SER A 111 19.82 -1.71 0.55
CA SER A 111 21.12 -1.62 -0.10
C SER A 111 22.23 -2.27 0.76
N CYS A 112 23.03 -3.14 0.17
CA CYS A 112 24.16 -3.81 0.86
C CYS A 112 25.34 -4.04 -0.10
N ALA A 113 26.48 -4.47 0.44
CA ALA A 113 27.71 -4.69 -0.32
C ALA A 113 27.60 -5.78 -1.43
N ARG A 114 26.55 -6.59 -1.43
CA ARG A 114 26.32 -7.65 -2.43
C ARG A 114 25.47 -7.19 -3.63
N GLN A 115 24.98 -5.96 -3.63
CA GLN A 115 24.15 -5.47 -4.73
C GLN A 115 24.95 -5.32 -6.03
N GLY A 116 24.37 -5.74 -7.15
CA GLY A 116 24.94 -5.57 -8.49
C GLY A 116 24.57 -4.23 -9.15
N PHE A 117 23.57 -3.52 -8.61
CA PHE A 117 23.09 -2.22 -9.11
C PHE A 117 22.58 -1.35 -7.95
N ASN A 118 22.34 -0.07 -8.22
CA ASN A 118 21.80 0.86 -7.20
C ASN A 118 20.30 0.62 -7.00
N VAL A 119 19.95 -0.23 -6.01
CA VAL A 119 18.57 -0.58 -5.68
C VAL A 119 17.73 0.63 -5.30
N ILE A 120 18.30 1.54 -4.48
CA ILE A 120 17.57 2.73 -3.99
C ILE A 120 17.11 3.58 -5.17
N LYS A 121 18.03 3.95 -6.07
CA LYS A 121 17.70 4.76 -7.25
C LYS A 121 16.69 4.06 -8.17
N ALA A 122 16.84 2.75 -8.37
CA ALA A 122 15.93 1.98 -9.20
C ALA A 122 14.50 1.95 -8.62
N VAL A 123 14.37 1.79 -7.29
CA VAL A 123 13.07 1.80 -6.60
C VAL A 123 12.42 3.17 -6.69
N GLU A 124 13.13 4.25 -6.37
CA GLU A 124 12.61 5.62 -6.48
C GLU A 124 12.08 5.94 -7.88
N GLU A 125 12.82 5.52 -8.92
CA GLU A 125 12.41 5.75 -10.30
C GLU A 125 11.19 4.90 -10.68
N LEU A 126 11.14 3.62 -10.28
CA LEU A 126 10.01 2.73 -10.53
C LEU A 126 8.76 3.23 -9.80
N GLU A 127 8.84 3.61 -8.53
CA GLU A 127 7.72 4.17 -7.77
C GLU A 127 7.13 5.41 -8.47
N SER A 128 8.00 6.31 -8.94
CA SER A 128 7.58 7.50 -9.66
C SER A 128 6.89 7.19 -10.99
N ARG A 129 7.48 6.30 -11.79
CA ARG A 129 6.98 5.98 -13.14
C ARG A 129 5.73 5.11 -13.12
N LEU A 130 5.57 4.26 -12.11
CA LEU A 130 4.45 3.34 -11.98
C LEU A 130 3.30 3.88 -11.11
N ALA A 131 3.41 5.11 -10.60
CA ALA A 131 2.40 5.72 -9.72
C ALA A 131 1.01 5.84 -10.35
N HIS A 132 0.91 5.83 -11.69
CA HIS A 132 -0.35 5.92 -12.43
C HIS A 132 -1.09 4.57 -12.53
N ILE A 133 -0.42 3.45 -12.31
CA ILE A 133 -1.01 2.11 -12.41
C ILE A 133 -1.98 1.90 -11.23
N ALA A 134 -3.18 1.45 -11.54
CA ALA A 134 -4.22 1.16 -10.55
C ALA A 134 -4.39 -0.34 -10.28
N GLU A 135 -3.98 -1.19 -11.21
CA GLU A 135 -4.06 -2.64 -11.12
C GLU A 135 -3.12 -3.18 -10.05
N PRO A 136 -3.56 -4.17 -9.25
CA PRO A 136 -2.73 -4.78 -8.22
C PRO A 136 -1.66 -5.67 -8.86
N ILE A 137 -0.43 -5.20 -8.85
CA ILE A 137 0.73 -5.92 -9.40
C ILE A 137 1.84 -5.92 -8.34
N THR A 138 2.50 -7.05 -8.15
CA THR A 138 3.65 -7.19 -7.28
C THR A 138 4.94 -7.18 -8.09
N LEU A 139 5.90 -6.33 -7.69
CA LEU A 139 7.19 -6.17 -8.35
C LEU A 139 8.33 -6.31 -7.33
N SER A 140 9.19 -7.30 -7.47
CA SER A 140 10.36 -7.45 -6.61
C SER A 140 11.63 -6.92 -7.27
N ILE A 141 12.38 -6.09 -6.51
CA ILE A 141 13.66 -5.48 -6.94
C ILE A 141 14.74 -5.83 -5.93
N ILE A 142 15.52 -6.87 -6.22
CA ILE A 142 16.51 -7.40 -5.29
C ILE A 142 17.91 -7.29 -5.90
N GLY A 143 18.80 -6.61 -5.20
CA GLY A 143 20.13 -6.28 -5.70
C GLY A 143 21.11 -7.45 -5.88
N CYS A 144 20.80 -8.66 -5.40
CA CYS A 144 21.72 -9.79 -5.44
C CYS A 144 21.02 -11.13 -5.67
N VAL A 145 21.79 -12.13 -6.09
CA VAL A 145 21.30 -13.51 -6.31
C VAL A 145 20.99 -14.31 -5.05
N VAL A 146 21.32 -13.81 -3.86
CA VAL A 146 21.16 -14.57 -2.63
C VAL A 146 19.69 -14.60 -2.20
N ASN A 147 19.05 -13.43 -2.10
CA ASN A 147 17.64 -13.31 -1.74
C ASN A 147 16.73 -13.15 -2.96
N GLY A 148 17.31 -12.69 -4.08
CA GLY A 148 16.56 -12.35 -5.29
C GLY A 148 15.63 -13.45 -5.79
N PRO A 149 16.11 -14.67 -6.02
CA PRO A 149 15.27 -15.76 -6.53
C PRO A 149 14.13 -16.15 -5.60
N GLY A 150 14.29 -15.99 -4.29
CA GLY A 150 13.23 -16.25 -3.29
C GLY A 150 12.08 -15.26 -3.44
N GLU A 151 12.38 -13.98 -3.36
CA GLU A 151 11.37 -12.91 -3.47
C GLU A 151 10.73 -12.87 -4.86
N ALA A 152 11.52 -13.05 -5.93
CA ALA A 152 11.02 -13.02 -7.30
C ALA A 152 10.04 -14.15 -7.62
N ARG A 153 10.07 -15.26 -6.88
CA ARG A 153 9.12 -16.37 -7.05
C ARG A 153 7.72 -16.06 -6.51
N GLU A 154 7.63 -15.15 -5.57
CA GLU A 154 6.38 -14.77 -4.90
C GLU A 154 5.74 -13.52 -5.50
N THR A 155 6.31 -13.00 -6.62
CA THR A 155 5.84 -11.78 -7.27
C THR A 155 5.47 -11.99 -8.72
N ASP A 156 4.59 -11.15 -9.25
CA ASP A 156 4.18 -11.18 -10.67
C ASP A 156 5.37 -10.91 -11.59
N ILE A 157 6.17 -9.91 -11.24
CA ILE A 157 7.38 -9.50 -11.96
C ILE A 157 8.51 -9.36 -10.95
N GLY A 158 9.70 -9.86 -11.26
CA GLY A 158 10.86 -9.73 -10.40
C GLY A 158 12.12 -9.41 -11.16
N PHE A 159 13.04 -8.68 -10.53
CA PHE A 159 14.39 -8.47 -11.02
C PHE A 159 15.41 -8.75 -9.92
N THR A 160 16.39 -9.57 -10.25
CA THR A 160 17.46 -9.92 -9.33
C THR A 160 18.81 -9.52 -9.91
N GLY A 161 19.61 -8.78 -9.14
CA GLY A 161 20.99 -8.53 -9.50
C GLY A 161 21.76 -9.85 -9.57
N GLY A 162 22.61 -10.04 -10.55
CA GLY A 162 23.27 -11.32 -10.77
C GLY A 162 24.71 -11.26 -11.23
N GLY A 163 25.28 -10.12 -11.43
CA GLY A 163 26.64 -9.91 -11.92
C GLY A 163 26.94 -8.43 -11.98
N SER A 164 28.07 -8.05 -12.59
CA SER A 164 28.46 -6.64 -12.71
C SER A 164 27.55 -5.84 -13.65
N ASP A 165 26.96 -6.49 -14.67
CA ASP A 165 26.39 -5.76 -15.79
C ASP A 165 24.92 -6.11 -16.10
N ALA A 166 24.42 -7.26 -15.64
CA ALA A 166 23.08 -7.73 -15.94
C ALA A 166 22.45 -8.51 -14.77
N GLY A 167 21.13 -8.46 -14.68
CA GLY A 167 20.33 -9.25 -13.76
C GLY A 167 19.36 -10.18 -14.49
N MET A 168 18.64 -10.99 -13.69
CA MET A 168 17.63 -11.92 -14.16
C MET A 168 16.25 -11.35 -13.95
N VAL A 169 15.44 -11.30 -15.00
CA VAL A 169 14.02 -11.00 -14.96
C VAL A 169 13.24 -12.27 -14.65
N TYR A 170 12.24 -12.15 -13.79
CA TYR A 170 11.30 -13.21 -13.45
C TYR A 170 9.90 -12.79 -13.86
N LEU A 171 9.13 -13.69 -14.44
CA LEU A 171 7.73 -13.51 -14.78
C LEU A 171 6.91 -14.63 -14.15
N ALA A 172 5.86 -14.25 -13.42
CA ALA A 172 5.01 -15.19 -12.68
C ALA A 172 5.81 -16.22 -11.86
N GLY A 173 6.80 -15.74 -11.12
CA GLY A 173 7.67 -16.53 -10.26
C GLY A 173 8.75 -17.37 -10.97
N ARG A 174 8.89 -17.29 -12.29
CA ARG A 174 9.84 -18.08 -13.06
C ARG A 174 10.94 -17.23 -13.71
N PRO A 175 12.20 -17.67 -13.68
CA PRO A 175 13.26 -17.02 -14.45
C PRO A 175 12.88 -16.99 -15.92
N ASP A 176 13.02 -15.83 -16.57
CA ASP A 176 12.65 -15.64 -17.96
C ASP A 176 13.88 -15.28 -18.82
N HIS A 177 14.41 -14.08 -18.64
CA HIS A 177 15.57 -13.64 -19.43
C HIS A 177 16.47 -12.71 -18.60
N LYS A 178 17.69 -12.47 -19.14
CA LYS A 178 18.62 -11.51 -18.56
C LYS A 178 18.42 -10.13 -19.18
N LYS A 179 18.59 -9.09 -18.36
CA LYS A 179 18.52 -7.70 -18.79
C LYS A 179 19.70 -6.90 -18.21
N PRO A 180 20.38 -6.07 -19.02
CA PRO A 180 21.40 -5.13 -18.52
C PRO A 180 20.83 -4.20 -17.44
N HIS A 181 21.67 -3.81 -16.46
CA HIS A 181 21.24 -2.98 -15.36
C HIS A 181 20.83 -1.56 -15.78
N ASP A 182 21.44 -1.01 -16.80
CA ASP A 182 21.13 0.32 -17.36
C ASP A 182 19.80 0.36 -18.14
N GLU A 183 19.35 -0.79 -18.66
CA GLU A 183 18.07 -0.91 -19.38
C GLU A 183 16.95 -1.45 -18.48
N MET A 184 17.26 -1.86 -17.25
CA MET A 184 16.34 -2.60 -16.38
C MET A 184 15.08 -1.81 -16.06
N VAL A 185 15.18 -0.55 -15.66
CA VAL A 185 14.03 0.26 -15.23
C VAL A 185 13.03 0.42 -16.37
N ASP A 186 13.50 0.82 -17.56
CA ASP A 186 12.63 0.98 -18.73
C ASP A 186 11.92 -0.34 -19.09
N HIS A 187 12.66 -1.43 -19.01
CA HIS A 187 12.12 -2.75 -19.31
C HIS A 187 11.06 -3.19 -18.30
N LEU A 188 11.31 -2.99 -17.00
CA LEU A 188 10.36 -3.35 -15.95
C LEU A 188 9.10 -2.47 -16.00
N VAL A 189 9.23 -1.20 -16.32
CA VAL A 189 8.07 -0.32 -16.54
C VAL A 189 7.19 -0.86 -17.65
N ALA A 190 7.76 -1.20 -18.82
CA ALA A 190 7.01 -1.78 -19.93
C ALA A 190 6.30 -3.10 -19.53
N LEU A 191 6.99 -4.01 -18.84
CA LEU A 191 6.39 -5.26 -18.38
C LEU A 191 5.22 -5.04 -17.39
N VAL A 192 5.33 -4.06 -16.51
CA VAL A 192 4.24 -3.72 -15.55
C VAL A 192 3.08 -3.09 -16.29
N GLU A 193 3.31 -2.20 -17.24
CA GLU A 193 2.26 -1.57 -18.06
C GLU A 193 1.52 -2.62 -18.91
N ASP A 194 2.23 -3.54 -19.54
CA ASP A 194 1.63 -4.65 -20.30
C ASP A 194 0.77 -5.52 -19.37
N LYS A 195 1.28 -5.87 -18.20
CA LYS A 195 0.53 -6.64 -17.20
C LYS A 195 -0.71 -5.91 -16.70
N ALA A 196 -0.61 -4.61 -16.48
CA ALA A 196 -1.76 -3.78 -16.08
C ALA A 196 -2.84 -3.76 -17.17
N ALA A 197 -2.45 -3.64 -18.44
CA ALA A 197 -3.37 -3.69 -19.56
C ALA A 197 -4.10 -5.05 -19.66
N GLU A 198 -3.38 -6.16 -19.47
CA GLU A 198 -3.97 -7.50 -19.42
C GLU A 198 -5.02 -7.63 -18.30
N LEU A 199 -4.69 -7.19 -17.08
CA LEU A 199 -5.59 -7.25 -15.93
C LEU A 199 -6.83 -6.37 -16.11
N ALA A 200 -6.66 -5.19 -16.69
CA ALA A 200 -7.78 -4.30 -17.02
C ALA A 200 -8.73 -4.92 -18.05
N ALA A 201 -8.21 -5.56 -19.09
CA ALA A 201 -9.00 -6.26 -20.10
C ALA A 201 -9.77 -7.45 -19.52
N GLN A 202 -9.15 -8.24 -18.63
CA GLN A 202 -9.80 -9.36 -17.93
C GLN A 202 -10.99 -8.89 -17.09
N LYS A 203 -10.83 -7.82 -16.30
CA LYS A 203 -11.92 -7.25 -15.49
C LYS A 203 -13.10 -6.79 -16.33
N GLN A 204 -12.86 -6.23 -17.52
CA GLN A 204 -13.92 -5.81 -18.43
C GLN A 204 -14.70 -7.00 -19.02
N SER A 205 -14.03 -8.13 -19.23
CA SER A 205 -14.68 -9.35 -19.74
C SER A 205 -15.51 -10.11 -18.69
N GLU A 206 -15.15 -9.99 -17.41
CA GLU A 206 -15.87 -10.62 -16.29
C GLU A 206 -17.04 -9.78 -15.76
N GLY A 207 -17.06 -8.48 -16.06
CA GLY A 207 -18.11 -7.53 -15.64
C GLY A 207 -19.28 -7.37 -16.62
N ASN A 208 -19.26 -8.08 -17.75
CA ASN A 208 -20.35 -8.17 -18.73
C ASN A 208 -21.04 -9.54 -18.64
#